data_263cb36a564b10b20eb89b370c5995ea
#
_entry.id   263cb36a564b10b20eb89b370c5995ea
#
_cell.length_a   1.000
_cell.length_b   1.000
_cell.length_c   1.000
_cell.angle_alpha   90.00
_cell.angle_beta   90.00
_cell.angle_gamma   90.00
#
_symmetry.space_group_name_H-M   'P 1'
#
loop_
_entity.id
_entity.type
_entity.pdbx_description
1 polymer ?
#
loop_
_entity_poly.entity_id
_entity_poly.type
_entity_poly.pdbx_seq_one_letter_code
_entity_poly.pdbx_strand_id
1 'polypeptide(L)'
;MPSGDTRTQTSRGAIWRIAFIICLGSFLFGYNSAVINGSFDFMADPSQLGLDSLGQGLVSGALTLGAAFGAVFGSPLAGQFGFKRLLGTAAGVFLVGAVGCALSVNLPMMLLFRIAVGLMVGLVSSVIPMYLAQTSPSVLRGTISSLNGLMIVIGQLVAFSVNAVLGVSFADIAWVWRVAFVLASLPAIGLWIGLMRVPEAPRWLMTKGREEAALESLARTRNAEEAETDLRLLRTSIQEESGKHASIKQAVSHPWVLQILITGCMLGVTQQFAGINACLLYTSDAADEGL
;
A
#
# COMPACT_ATOMS: atom_id res chain seq x y z
N MET A 1 -21.78 -35.00 18.79
CA MET A 1 -20.81 -33.93 19.10
C MET A 1 -20.48 -33.15 17.81
N PRO A 2 -20.95 -31.94 17.63
CA PRO A 2 -20.38 -30.98 16.66
C PRO A 2 -20.29 -29.60 17.28
N SER A 3 -19.29 -29.32 18.11
CA SER A 3 -19.04 -27.98 18.67
C SER A 3 -17.69 -27.36 18.23
N GLY A 4 -16.96 -28.07 17.36
CA GLY A 4 -15.64 -27.62 16.89
C GLY A 4 -15.67 -26.66 15.70
N ASP A 5 -16.76 -26.59 14.92
CA ASP A 5 -16.75 -25.96 13.59
C ASP A 5 -17.08 -24.46 13.62
N THR A 6 -17.87 -24.01 14.56
CA THR A 6 -18.31 -22.60 14.62
C THR A 6 -17.20 -21.62 15.08
N ARG A 7 -16.32 -22.02 15.99
CA ARG A 7 -15.22 -21.19 16.48
C ARG A 7 -14.09 -21.03 15.46
N THR A 8 -13.77 -22.07 14.71
CA THR A 8 -12.79 -22.02 13.62
C THR A 8 -13.29 -21.18 12.45
N GLN A 9 -14.58 -21.21 12.13
CA GLN A 9 -15.18 -20.36 11.10
C GLN A 9 -15.19 -18.88 11.50
N THR A 10 -15.45 -18.56 12.77
CA THR A 10 -15.45 -17.17 13.27
C THR A 10 -14.06 -16.53 13.17
N SER A 11 -13.02 -17.30 13.49
CA SER A 11 -11.62 -16.86 13.37
C SER A 11 -11.22 -16.58 11.92
N ARG A 12 -11.57 -17.45 10.97
CA ARG A 12 -11.28 -17.25 9.55
C ARG A 12 -11.94 -15.99 9.00
N GLY A 13 -13.22 -15.75 9.31
CA GLY A 13 -13.93 -14.56 8.86
C GLY A 13 -13.32 -13.25 9.40
N ALA A 14 -12.79 -13.25 10.62
CA ALA A 14 -12.10 -12.10 11.19
C ALA A 14 -10.77 -11.81 10.46
N ILE A 15 -9.99 -12.84 10.15
CA ILE A 15 -8.72 -12.71 9.42
C ILE A 15 -8.96 -12.10 8.04
N TRP A 16 -9.95 -12.61 7.28
CA TRP A 16 -10.26 -12.09 5.95
C TRP A 16 -10.74 -10.65 5.98
N ARG A 17 -11.55 -10.26 6.97
CA ARG A 17 -11.97 -8.86 7.16
C ARG A 17 -10.79 -7.94 7.44
N ILE A 18 -9.89 -8.34 8.35
CA ILE A 18 -8.68 -7.56 8.66
C ILE A 18 -7.79 -7.45 7.41
N ALA A 19 -7.54 -8.56 6.73
CA ALA A 19 -6.72 -8.58 5.52
C ALA A 19 -7.32 -7.69 4.43
N PHE A 20 -8.62 -7.77 4.19
CA PHE A 20 -9.30 -6.94 3.19
C PHE A 20 -9.19 -5.44 3.51
N ILE A 21 -9.46 -5.05 4.77
CA ILE A 21 -9.35 -3.64 5.21
C ILE A 21 -7.93 -3.12 4.97
N ILE A 22 -6.92 -3.88 5.37
CA ILE A 22 -5.52 -3.48 5.22
C ILE A 22 -5.12 -3.43 3.74
N CYS A 23 -5.57 -4.38 2.93
CA CYS A 23 -5.31 -4.43 1.50
C CYS A 23 -6.01 -3.32 0.69
N LEU A 24 -6.95 -2.55 1.28
CA LEU A 24 -7.42 -1.31 0.67
C LEU A 24 -6.28 -0.31 0.44
N GLY A 25 -5.24 -0.32 1.30
CA GLY A 25 -4.04 0.47 1.05
C GLY A 25 -3.27 0.00 -0.19
N SER A 26 -3.23 -1.30 -0.45
CA SER A 26 -2.63 -1.86 -1.67
C SER A 26 -3.46 -1.54 -2.91
N PHE A 27 -4.79 -1.56 -2.79
CA PHE A 27 -5.69 -1.07 -3.83
C PHE A 27 -5.40 0.41 -4.16
N LEU A 28 -5.21 1.26 -3.15
CA LEU A 28 -4.84 2.68 -3.34
C LEU A 28 -3.53 2.83 -4.11
N PHE A 29 -2.54 2.00 -3.81
CA PHE A 29 -1.29 1.97 -4.57
C PHE A 29 -1.54 1.69 -6.05
N GLY A 30 -2.29 0.63 -6.36
CA GLY A 30 -2.64 0.26 -7.74
C GLY A 30 -3.43 1.36 -8.45
N TYR A 31 -4.47 1.88 -7.82
CA TYR A 31 -5.31 2.94 -8.37
C TYR A 31 -4.49 4.19 -8.73
N ASN A 32 -3.63 4.65 -7.83
CA ASN A 32 -2.83 5.85 -8.07
C ASN A 32 -1.74 5.69 -9.12
N SER A 33 -1.24 4.47 -9.31
CA SER A 33 -0.28 4.18 -10.37
C SER A 33 -0.92 4.26 -11.77
N ALA A 34 -2.23 3.98 -11.88
CA ALA A 34 -2.91 3.90 -13.15
C ALA A 34 -3.79 5.12 -13.49
N VAL A 35 -4.35 5.82 -12.47
CA VAL A 35 -5.29 6.93 -12.69
C VAL A 35 -4.70 8.07 -13.51
N ILE A 36 -3.39 8.28 -13.42
CA ILE A 36 -2.72 9.38 -14.12
C ILE A 36 -2.71 9.18 -15.64
N ASN A 37 -2.58 7.94 -16.11
CA ASN A 37 -2.39 7.65 -17.53
C ASN A 37 -3.55 8.17 -18.38
N GLY A 38 -4.79 7.85 -18.01
CA GLY A 38 -5.96 8.35 -18.73
C GLY A 38 -6.37 9.79 -18.40
N SER A 39 -5.59 10.47 -17.56
CA SER A 39 -5.84 11.87 -17.21
C SER A 39 -4.93 12.84 -17.96
N PHE A 40 -3.87 12.36 -18.61
CA PHE A 40 -2.87 13.21 -19.26
C PHE A 40 -3.43 14.03 -20.41
N ASP A 41 -4.29 13.44 -21.25
CA ASP A 41 -4.88 14.12 -22.39
C ASP A 41 -5.70 15.35 -21.96
N PHE A 42 -6.49 15.17 -20.89
CA PHE A 42 -7.25 16.29 -20.29
C PHE A 42 -6.35 17.31 -19.60
N MET A 43 -5.24 16.90 -18.98
CA MET A 43 -4.31 17.80 -18.32
C MET A 43 -3.45 18.58 -19.32
N ALA A 44 -3.24 18.08 -20.53
CA ALA A 44 -2.53 18.76 -21.60
C ALA A 44 -3.31 19.95 -22.18
N ASP A 45 -4.64 19.97 -21.99
CA ASP A 45 -5.48 21.10 -22.42
C ASP A 45 -4.98 22.43 -21.81
N PRO A 46 -4.74 23.48 -22.64
CA PRO A 46 -4.31 24.78 -22.17
C PRO A 46 -5.26 25.46 -21.17
N SER A 47 -6.56 25.09 -21.18
CA SER A 47 -7.56 25.57 -20.22
C SER A 47 -7.43 24.94 -18.84
N GLN A 48 -6.65 23.86 -18.71
CA GLN A 48 -6.41 23.12 -17.48
C GLN A 48 -4.99 23.37 -16.95
N LEU A 49 -4.09 22.39 -17.06
CA LEU A 49 -2.71 22.53 -16.62
C LEU A 49 -1.73 22.83 -17.76
N GLY A 50 -2.15 22.64 -19.01
CA GLY A 50 -1.32 22.86 -20.20
C GLY A 50 -0.02 22.05 -20.18
N LEU A 51 -0.09 20.79 -19.74
CA LEU A 51 1.11 19.97 -19.57
C LEU A 51 1.69 19.55 -20.91
N ASP A 52 2.93 19.91 -21.14
CA ASP A 52 3.77 19.35 -22.20
C ASP A 52 4.29 17.95 -21.79
N SER A 53 4.98 17.27 -22.69
CA SER A 53 5.54 15.94 -22.44
C SER A 53 6.51 15.92 -21.25
N LEU A 54 7.23 17.01 -21.00
CA LEU A 54 8.10 17.14 -19.84
C LEU A 54 7.27 17.23 -18.55
N GLY A 55 6.21 18.04 -18.55
CA GLY A 55 5.30 18.19 -17.42
C GLY A 55 4.62 16.87 -17.05
N GLN A 56 4.16 16.08 -18.04
CA GLN A 56 3.60 14.75 -17.83
C GLN A 56 4.62 13.79 -17.21
N GLY A 57 5.86 13.80 -17.70
CA GLY A 57 6.96 13.02 -17.15
C GLY A 57 7.29 13.41 -15.70
N LEU A 58 7.30 14.72 -15.39
CA LEU A 58 7.52 15.21 -14.03
C LEU A 58 6.41 14.78 -13.07
N VAL A 59 5.14 14.85 -13.48
CA VAL A 59 3.99 14.46 -12.66
C VAL A 59 4.00 12.96 -12.35
N SER A 60 4.36 12.11 -13.34
CA SER A 60 4.55 10.66 -13.13
C SER A 60 5.75 10.37 -12.23
N GLY A 61 6.88 11.02 -12.51
CA GLY A 61 8.13 10.88 -11.75
C GLY A 61 8.01 11.34 -10.30
N ALA A 62 7.23 12.39 -10.03
CA ALA A 62 7.00 12.92 -8.69
C ALA A 62 6.35 11.88 -7.75
N LEU A 63 5.37 11.11 -8.24
CA LEU A 63 4.76 10.02 -7.47
C LEU A 63 5.80 8.94 -7.14
N THR A 64 6.56 8.51 -8.14
CA THR A 64 7.58 7.45 -7.98
C THR A 64 8.70 7.87 -7.04
N LEU A 65 9.16 9.12 -7.15
CA LEU A 65 10.16 9.69 -6.27
C LEU A 65 9.65 9.70 -4.81
N GLY A 66 8.44 10.20 -4.59
CA GLY A 66 7.80 10.16 -3.28
C GLY A 66 7.70 8.73 -2.74
N ALA A 67 7.29 7.77 -3.58
CA ALA A 67 7.14 6.38 -3.18
C ALA A 67 8.48 5.72 -2.79
N ALA A 68 9.57 6.06 -3.46
CA ALA A 68 10.90 5.57 -3.10
C ALA A 68 11.28 6.00 -1.68
N PHE A 69 11.11 7.27 -1.33
CA PHE A 69 11.35 7.76 0.03
C PHE A 69 10.38 7.13 1.04
N GLY A 70 9.09 7.07 0.72
CA GLY A 70 8.07 6.46 1.57
C GLY A 70 8.38 5.00 1.92
N ALA A 71 8.83 4.21 0.95
CA ALA A 71 9.18 2.81 1.15
C ALA A 71 10.39 2.63 2.09
N VAL A 72 11.39 3.49 1.99
CA VAL A 72 12.59 3.46 2.87
C VAL A 72 12.22 3.79 4.32
N PHE A 73 11.39 4.80 4.52
CA PHE A 73 11.03 5.26 5.88
C PHE A 73 9.85 4.48 6.49
N GLY A 74 9.06 3.75 5.70
CA GLY A 74 7.87 3.06 6.17
C GLY A 74 8.13 2.07 7.30
N SER A 75 9.11 1.19 7.14
CA SER A 75 9.44 0.17 8.15
C SER A 75 9.97 0.75 9.47
N PRO A 76 10.95 1.68 9.48
CA PRO A 76 11.40 2.36 10.70
C PRO A 76 10.28 3.10 11.43
N LEU A 77 9.44 3.82 10.69
CA LEU A 77 8.31 4.56 11.27
C LEU A 77 7.26 3.61 11.86
N ALA A 78 6.97 2.47 11.20
CA ALA A 78 6.08 1.46 11.76
C ALA A 78 6.60 0.88 13.08
N GLY A 79 7.90 0.67 13.20
CA GLY A 79 8.55 0.23 14.45
C GLY A 79 8.44 1.25 15.58
N GLN A 80 8.48 2.54 15.26
CA GLN A 80 8.38 3.62 16.27
C GLN A 80 6.93 3.90 16.69
N PHE A 81 6.05 4.16 15.73
CA PHE A 81 4.70 4.68 15.97
C PHE A 81 3.60 3.61 16.00
N GLY A 82 3.89 2.41 15.49
CA GLY A 82 2.92 1.34 15.32
C GLY A 82 2.29 1.33 13.92
N PHE A 83 1.84 0.17 13.52
CA PHE A 83 1.30 -0.05 12.17
C PHE A 83 -0.03 0.67 11.96
N LYS A 84 -0.95 0.55 12.92
CA LYS A 84 -2.29 1.13 12.83
C LYS A 84 -2.25 2.66 12.75
N ARG A 85 -1.46 3.30 13.61
CA ARG A 85 -1.33 4.76 13.61
C ARG A 85 -0.69 5.24 12.32
N LEU A 86 0.36 4.56 11.87
CA LEU A 86 1.07 4.93 10.66
C LEU A 86 0.19 4.79 9.41
N LEU A 87 -0.56 3.70 9.28
CA LEU A 87 -1.51 3.50 8.17
C LEU A 87 -2.67 4.51 8.24
N GLY A 88 -3.12 4.87 9.45
CA GLY A 88 -4.16 5.88 9.64
C GLY A 88 -3.70 7.28 9.22
N THR A 89 -2.48 7.69 9.59
CA THR A 89 -1.90 8.96 9.13
C THR A 89 -1.65 8.95 7.62
N ALA A 90 -1.18 7.82 7.09
CA ALA A 90 -0.99 7.66 5.65
C ALA A 90 -2.31 7.82 4.88
N ALA A 91 -3.40 7.20 5.34
CA ALA A 91 -4.72 7.34 4.72
C ALA A 91 -5.22 8.80 4.77
N GLY A 92 -5.00 9.50 5.88
CA GLY A 92 -5.36 10.92 6.02
C GLY A 92 -4.58 11.84 5.08
N VAL A 93 -3.25 11.70 5.03
CA VAL A 93 -2.39 12.48 4.11
C VAL A 93 -2.71 12.13 2.64
N PHE A 94 -3.01 10.85 2.37
CA PHE A 94 -3.44 10.42 1.05
C PHE A 94 -4.73 11.11 0.63
N LEU A 95 -5.72 11.17 1.51
CA LEU A 95 -7.00 11.84 1.25
C LEU A 95 -6.78 13.33 0.89
N VAL A 96 -6.01 14.05 1.71
CA VAL A 96 -5.65 15.45 1.46
C VAL A 96 -4.88 15.59 0.14
N GLY A 97 -3.94 14.69 -0.12
CA GLY A 97 -3.14 14.68 -1.35
C GLY A 97 -3.97 14.42 -2.60
N ALA A 98 -4.91 13.46 -2.57
CA ALA A 98 -5.80 13.16 -3.69
C ALA A 98 -6.72 14.35 -4.03
N VAL A 99 -7.34 14.95 -3.00
CA VAL A 99 -8.13 16.17 -3.17
C VAL A 99 -7.26 17.33 -3.64
N GLY A 100 -6.05 17.48 -3.10
CA GLY A 100 -5.10 18.49 -3.53
C GLY A 100 -4.66 18.35 -4.99
N CYS A 101 -4.44 17.12 -5.47
CA CYS A 101 -4.22 16.86 -6.89
C CYS A 101 -5.43 17.29 -7.73
N ALA A 102 -6.64 16.92 -7.31
CA ALA A 102 -7.86 17.30 -8.02
C ALA A 102 -8.10 18.81 -8.08
N LEU A 103 -7.67 19.56 -7.08
CA LEU A 103 -7.78 21.01 -7.00
C LEU A 103 -6.58 21.75 -7.59
N SER A 104 -5.58 21.06 -8.13
CA SER A 104 -4.38 21.67 -8.66
C SER A 104 -4.71 22.56 -9.87
N VAL A 105 -4.18 23.78 -9.85
CA VAL A 105 -4.36 24.81 -10.89
C VAL A 105 -3.06 25.09 -11.67
N ASN A 106 -1.93 24.52 -11.23
CA ASN A 106 -0.63 24.67 -11.87
C ASN A 106 0.25 23.44 -11.62
N LEU A 107 1.29 23.27 -12.44
CA LEU A 107 2.24 22.15 -12.34
C LEU A 107 2.93 22.05 -10.97
N PRO A 108 3.48 23.13 -10.35
CA PRO A 108 4.13 23.01 -9.04
C PRO A 108 3.20 22.47 -7.94
N MET A 109 1.95 22.91 -7.91
CA MET A 109 0.95 22.44 -6.96
C MET A 109 0.65 20.94 -7.17
N MET A 110 0.49 20.52 -8.43
CA MET A 110 0.31 19.11 -8.78
C MET A 110 1.51 18.28 -8.33
N LEU A 111 2.74 18.72 -8.58
CA LEU A 111 3.96 18.00 -8.17
C LEU A 111 4.05 17.85 -6.65
N LEU A 112 3.74 18.90 -5.90
CA LEU A 112 3.74 18.86 -4.43
C LEU A 112 2.80 17.79 -3.90
N PHE A 113 1.55 17.77 -4.35
CA PHE A 113 0.58 16.76 -3.91
C PHE A 113 0.90 15.37 -4.42
N ARG A 114 1.46 15.22 -5.62
CA ARG A 114 1.95 13.95 -6.15
C ARG A 114 3.10 13.37 -5.31
N ILE A 115 4.05 14.18 -4.87
CA ILE A 115 5.12 13.73 -3.97
C ILE A 115 4.51 13.29 -2.63
N ALA A 116 3.57 14.06 -2.07
CA ALA A 116 2.92 13.70 -0.81
C ALA A 116 2.14 12.38 -0.92
N VAL A 117 1.34 12.21 -1.97
CA VAL A 117 0.64 10.95 -2.26
C VAL A 117 1.65 9.82 -2.47
N GLY A 118 2.70 10.04 -3.24
CA GLY A 118 3.77 9.07 -3.47
C GLY A 118 4.42 8.60 -2.18
N LEU A 119 4.78 9.52 -1.29
CA LEU A 119 5.31 9.20 0.04
C LEU A 119 4.41 8.22 0.80
N MET A 120 3.10 8.47 0.81
CA MET A 120 2.14 7.59 1.50
C MET A 120 1.98 6.26 0.80
N VAL A 121 1.95 6.25 -0.52
CA VAL A 121 1.89 5.03 -1.34
C VAL A 121 3.11 4.14 -1.07
N GLY A 122 4.32 4.71 -1.08
CA GLY A 122 5.55 3.98 -0.79
C GLY A 122 5.60 3.44 0.64
N LEU A 123 5.20 4.25 1.62
CA LEU A 123 5.10 3.85 3.01
C LEU A 123 4.12 2.66 3.18
N VAL A 124 2.94 2.77 2.61
CA VAL A 124 1.91 1.73 2.67
C VAL A 124 2.36 0.44 1.99
N SER A 125 3.08 0.54 0.86
CA SER A 125 3.59 -0.62 0.13
C SER A 125 4.59 -1.46 0.93
N SER A 126 5.39 -0.85 1.80
CA SER A 126 6.34 -1.55 2.69
C SER A 126 5.68 -2.05 3.98
N VAL A 127 4.73 -1.29 4.52
CA VAL A 127 4.11 -1.55 5.84
C VAL A 127 3.02 -2.63 5.77
N ILE A 128 2.22 -2.66 4.71
CA ILE A 128 1.11 -3.62 4.58
C ILE A 128 1.59 -5.07 4.56
N PRO A 129 2.54 -5.49 3.71
CA PRO A 129 3.01 -6.86 3.71
C PRO A 129 3.57 -7.28 5.08
N MET A 130 4.29 -6.37 5.75
CA MET A 130 4.84 -6.62 7.08
C MET A 130 3.75 -6.79 8.13
N TYR A 131 2.70 -5.97 8.11
CA TYR A 131 1.55 -6.11 9.01
C TYR A 131 0.82 -7.43 8.78
N LEU A 132 0.52 -7.75 7.53
CA LEU A 132 -0.16 -9.00 7.17
C LEU A 132 0.65 -10.24 7.57
N ALA A 133 1.97 -10.22 7.41
CA ALA A 133 2.84 -11.31 7.81
C ALA A 133 2.85 -11.54 9.33
N GLN A 134 2.70 -10.48 10.14
CA GLN A 134 2.68 -10.56 11.60
C GLN A 134 1.32 -10.98 12.17
N THR A 135 0.23 -10.60 11.51
CA THR A 135 -1.14 -10.85 12.00
C THR A 135 -1.72 -12.17 11.48
N SER A 136 -1.22 -12.65 10.34
CA SER A 136 -1.74 -13.87 9.70
C SER A 136 -1.15 -15.14 10.33
N PRO A 137 -1.98 -16.18 10.56
CA PRO A 137 -1.49 -17.50 10.87
C PRO A 137 -0.59 -18.05 9.78
N SER A 138 0.39 -18.91 10.15
CA SER A 138 1.38 -19.46 9.22
C SER A 138 0.76 -20.13 8.00
N VAL A 139 -0.33 -20.88 8.20
CA VAL A 139 -1.07 -21.63 7.16
C VAL A 139 -1.70 -20.70 6.10
N LEU A 140 -2.14 -19.50 6.47
CA LEU A 140 -2.82 -18.55 5.57
C LEU A 140 -1.91 -17.44 5.04
N ARG A 141 -0.66 -17.36 5.53
CA ARG A 141 0.25 -16.25 5.22
C ARG A 141 0.50 -16.08 3.72
N GLY A 142 0.69 -17.19 2.99
CA GLY A 142 0.87 -17.15 1.53
C GLY A 142 -0.35 -16.60 0.80
N THR A 143 -1.54 -17.10 1.14
CA THR A 143 -2.81 -16.65 0.53
C THR A 143 -3.09 -15.18 0.80
N ILE A 144 -2.83 -14.71 2.02
CA ILE A 144 -3.03 -13.30 2.38
C ILE A 144 -2.00 -12.40 1.70
N SER A 145 -0.76 -12.86 1.53
CA SER A 145 0.24 -12.13 0.74
C SER A 145 -0.16 -12.01 -0.73
N SER A 146 -0.76 -13.06 -1.30
CA SER A 146 -1.29 -13.02 -2.67
C SER A 146 -2.48 -12.05 -2.80
N LEU A 147 -3.33 -11.93 -1.76
CA LEU A 147 -4.41 -10.95 -1.73
C LEU A 147 -3.87 -9.50 -1.82
N ASN A 148 -2.74 -9.23 -1.17
CA ASN A 148 -2.08 -7.92 -1.26
C ASN A 148 -1.74 -7.57 -2.73
N GLY A 149 -1.10 -8.49 -3.46
CA GLY A 149 -0.80 -8.31 -4.89
C GLY A 149 -2.05 -8.18 -5.76
N LEU A 150 -3.05 -9.04 -5.50
CA LEU A 150 -4.32 -9.01 -6.23
C LEU A 150 -5.04 -7.64 -6.08
N MET A 151 -5.04 -7.06 -4.88
CA MET A 151 -5.68 -5.77 -4.65
C MET A 151 -4.98 -4.61 -5.35
N ILE A 152 -3.66 -4.69 -5.57
CA ILE A 152 -2.93 -3.72 -6.41
C ILE A 152 -3.47 -3.79 -7.85
N VAL A 153 -3.55 -5.00 -8.43
CA VAL A 153 -4.03 -5.20 -9.80
C VAL A 153 -5.50 -4.78 -9.97
N ILE A 154 -6.35 -5.12 -8.99
CA ILE A 154 -7.75 -4.66 -8.98
C ILE A 154 -7.81 -3.14 -8.93
N GLY A 155 -6.96 -2.49 -8.12
CA GLY A 155 -6.89 -1.03 -8.07
C GLY A 155 -6.53 -0.40 -9.41
N GLN A 156 -5.55 -0.97 -10.12
CA GLN A 156 -5.19 -0.54 -11.47
C GLN A 156 -6.36 -0.72 -12.46
N LEU A 157 -6.99 -1.90 -12.46
CA LEU A 157 -8.12 -2.20 -13.33
C LEU A 157 -9.28 -1.21 -13.11
N VAL A 158 -9.60 -0.92 -11.84
CA VAL A 158 -10.66 0.06 -11.51
C VAL A 158 -10.27 1.45 -11.99
N ALA A 159 -9.01 1.87 -11.84
CA ALA A 159 -8.54 3.17 -12.32
C ALA A 159 -8.66 3.30 -13.85
N PHE A 160 -8.24 2.27 -14.59
CA PHE A 160 -8.41 2.26 -16.06
C PHE A 160 -9.88 2.27 -16.44
N SER A 161 -10.73 1.49 -15.77
CA SER A 161 -12.17 1.48 -16.03
C SER A 161 -12.82 2.84 -15.76
N VAL A 162 -12.44 3.51 -14.68
CA VAL A 162 -12.90 4.86 -14.34
C VAL A 162 -12.47 5.85 -15.42
N ASN A 163 -11.18 5.84 -15.81
CA ASN A 163 -10.67 6.71 -16.86
C ASN A 163 -11.38 6.48 -18.19
N ALA A 164 -11.58 5.23 -18.60
CA ALA A 164 -12.30 4.90 -19.82
C ALA A 164 -13.74 5.39 -19.81
N VAL A 165 -14.48 5.17 -18.70
CA VAL A 165 -15.85 5.67 -18.56
C VAL A 165 -15.89 7.19 -18.60
N LEU A 166 -15.00 7.86 -17.90
CA LEU A 166 -14.95 9.32 -17.86
C LEU A 166 -14.53 9.89 -19.21
N GLY A 167 -13.55 9.30 -19.89
CA GLY A 167 -13.09 9.72 -21.20
C GLY A 167 -14.14 9.58 -22.29
N VAL A 168 -14.92 8.47 -22.29
CA VAL A 168 -15.98 8.26 -23.29
C VAL A 168 -17.26 9.06 -22.97
N SER A 169 -17.67 9.10 -21.71
CA SER A 169 -18.96 9.71 -21.34
C SER A 169 -18.91 11.23 -21.17
N PHE A 170 -17.72 11.79 -20.91
CA PHE A 170 -17.52 13.19 -20.57
C PHE A 170 -16.32 13.80 -21.31
N ALA A 171 -16.04 13.33 -22.52
CA ALA A 171 -14.92 13.80 -23.35
C ALA A 171 -14.91 15.33 -23.55
N ASP A 172 -16.09 15.95 -23.64
CA ASP A 172 -16.25 17.40 -23.83
C ASP A 172 -15.92 18.22 -22.58
N ILE A 173 -15.69 17.56 -21.42
CA ILE A 173 -15.51 18.23 -20.13
C ILE A 173 -14.03 18.18 -19.73
N ALA A 174 -13.28 19.24 -20.02
CA ALA A 174 -11.84 19.31 -19.79
C ALA A 174 -11.40 19.06 -18.32
N TRP A 175 -12.25 19.34 -17.33
CA TRP A 175 -11.93 19.12 -15.92
C TRP A 175 -12.29 17.74 -15.38
N VAL A 176 -12.78 16.81 -16.22
CA VAL A 176 -13.27 15.48 -15.81
C VAL A 176 -12.19 14.63 -15.10
N TRP A 177 -10.93 14.81 -15.45
CA TRP A 177 -9.80 14.15 -14.79
C TRP A 177 -9.74 14.38 -13.27
N ARG A 178 -10.23 15.52 -12.80
CA ARG A 178 -10.30 15.84 -11.35
C ARG A 178 -11.20 14.87 -10.61
N VAL A 179 -12.28 14.40 -11.25
CA VAL A 179 -13.21 13.41 -10.70
C VAL A 179 -12.48 12.08 -10.46
N ALA A 180 -11.64 11.65 -11.39
CA ALA A 180 -10.87 10.41 -11.23
C ALA A 180 -9.94 10.47 -9.99
N PHE A 181 -9.33 11.63 -9.70
CA PHE A 181 -8.54 11.83 -8.48
C PHE A 181 -9.38 11.88 -7.21
N VAL A 182 -10.54 12.50 -7.24
CA VAL A 182 -11.45 12.53 -6.09
C VAL A 182 -11.96 11.12 -5.78
N LEU A 183 -12.24 10.30 -6.79
CA LEU A 183 -12.68 8.91 -6.58
C LEU A 183 -11.63 8.07 -5.85
N ALA A 184 -10.34 8.39 -5.98
CA ALA A 184 -9.27 7.76 -5.19
C ALA A 184 -9.44 7.99 -3.67
N SER A 185 -10.18 8.99 -3.26
CA SER A 185 -10.47 9.27 -1.84
C SER A 185 -11.37 8.21 -1.20
N LEU A 186 -12.26 7.57 -1.96
CA LEU A 186 -13.24 6.62 -1.42
C LEU A 186 -12.57 5.42 -0.73
N PRO A 187 -11.65 4.68 -1.36
CA PRO A 187 -10.95 3.59 -0.69
C PRO A 187 -10.04 4.08 0.44
N ALA A 188 -9.52 5.32 0.40
CA ALA A 188 -8.76 5.91 1.49
C ALA A 188 -9.62 6.13 2.74
N ILE A 189 -10.84 6.64 2.57
CA ILE A 189 -11.84 6.77 3.64
C ILE A 189 -12.21 5.39 4.19
N GLY A 190 -12.42 4.41 3.29
CA GLY A 190 -12.68 3.02 3.67
C GLY A 190 -11.56 2.41 4.52
N LEU A 191 -10.32 2.63 4.13
CA LEU A 191 -9.14 2.21 4.91
C LEU A 191 -9.13 2.90 6.27
N TRP A 192 -9.31 4.21 6.33
CA TRP A 192 -9.26 4.99 7.56
C TRP A 192 -10.32 4.55 8.58
N ILE A 193 -11.57 4.38 8.14
CA ILE A 193 -12.67 3.87 8.97
C ILE A 193 -12.41 2.41 9.35
N GLY A 194 -11.96 1.59 8.41
CA GLY A 194 -11.66 0.17 8.64
C GLY A 194 -10.58 -0.03 9.70
N LEU A 195 -9.55 0.81 9.72
CA LEU A 195 -8.47 0.77 10.70
C LEU A 195 -8.95 0.93 12.15
N MET A 196 -10.10 1.56 12.39
CA MET A 196 -10.66 1.64 13.74
C MET A 196 -10.98 0.26 14.31
N ARG A 197 -11.34 -0.71 13.45
CA ARG A 197 -11.73 -2.08 13.82
C ARG A 197 -10.58 -3.09 13.74
N VAL A 198 -9.44 -2.70 13.19
CA VAL A 198 -8.26 -3.55 13.02
C VAL A 198 -7.39 -3.47 14.27
N PRO A 199 -6.88 -4.60 14.83
CA PRO A 199 -5.96 -4.58 15.95
C PRO A 199 -4.58 -4.04 15.55
N GLU A 200 -3.75 -3.68 16.54
CA GLU A 200 -2.34 -3.36 16.30
C GLU A 200 -1.53 -4.66 16.11
N ALA A 201 -0.39 -4.59 15.45
CA ALA A 201 0.46 -5.74 15.20
C ALA A 201 0.98 -6.36 16.52
N PRO A 202 0.82 -7.69 16.74
CA PRO A 202 1.19 -8.33 17.99
C PRO A 202 2.66 -8.15 18.35
N ARG A 203 3.55 -8.30 17.38
CA ARG A 203 4.99 -8.14 17.56
C ARG A 203 5.36 -6.73 18.04
N TRP A 204 4.75 -5.71 17.44
CA TRP A 204 4.98 -4.32 17.87
C TRP A 204 4.50 -4.08 19.31
N LEU A 205 3.33 -4.63 19.68
CA LEU A 205 2.82 -4.52 21.06
C LEU A 205 3.79 -5.16 22.07
N MET A 206 4.35 -6.32 21.71
CA MET A 206 5.35 -7.01 22.53
C MET A 206 6.65 -6.18 22.69
N THR A 207 7.16 -5.57 21.62
CA THR A 207 8.35 -4.70 21.71
C THR A 207 8.13 -3.45 22.57
N LYS A 208 6.86 -3.04 22.77
CA LYS A 208 6.47 -1.94 23.67
C LYS A 208 6.10 -2.41 25.08
N GLY A 209 6.31 -3.69 25.43
CA GLY A 209 6.00 -4.27 26.73
C GLY A 209 4.50 -4.43 27.02
N ARG A 210 3.64 -4.36 25.97
CA ARG A 210 2.18 -4.45 26.09
C ARG A 210 1.69 -5.86 25.78
N GLU A 211 2.05 -6.81 26.63
CA GLU A 211 1.83 -8.24 26.42
C GLU A 211 0.34 -8.62 26.39
N GLU A 212 -0.47 -8.06 27.30
CA GLU A 212 -1.92 -8.32 27.33
C GLU A 212 -2.60 -7.87 26.02
N ALA A 213 -2.24 -6.68 25.52
CA ALA A 213 -2.76 -6.19 24.26
C ALA A 213 -2.28 -7.03 23.05
N ALA A 214 -1.07 -7.60 23.13
CA ALA A 214 -0.57 -8.52 22.11
C ALA A 214 -1.37 -9.82 22.09
N LEU A 215 -1.67 -10.38 23.25
CA LEU A 215 -2.52 -11.57 23.40
C LEU A 215 -3.94 -11.31 22.84
N GLU A 216 -4.54 -10.17 23.20
CA GLU A 216 -5.85 -9.77 22.65
C GLU A 216 -5.83 -9.65 21.13
N SER A 217 -4.77 -9.05 20.58
CA SER A 217 -4.60 -8.95 19.12
C SER A 217 -4.50 -10.32 18.45
N LEU A 218 -3.75 -11.26 19.03
CA LEU A 218 -3.61 -12.63 18.54
C LEU A 218 -4.94 -13.40 18.65
N ALA A 219 -5.66 -13.25 19.75
CA ALA A 219 -6.95 -13.94 19.99
C ALA A 219 -8.06 -13.50 19.01
N ARG A 220 -7.91 -12.37 18.32
CA ARG A 220 -8.84 -11.96 17.25
C ARG A 220 -8.71 -12.78 15.98
N THR A 221 -7.55 -13.40 15.76
CA THR A 221 -7.24 -14.14 14.52
C THR A 221 -6.92 -15.61 14.76
N ARG A 222 -6.78 -16.04 16.01
CA ARG A 222 -6.37 -17.38 16.43
C ARG A 222 -7.25 -17.92 17.55
N ASN A 223 -7.20 -19.22 17.76
CA ASN A 223 -7.78 -19.84 18.96
C ASN A 223 -6.96 -19.46 20.20
N ALA A 224 -7.53 -19.56 21.39
CA ALA A 224 -6.87 -19.17 22.63
C ALA A 224 -5.53 -19.91 22.86
N GLU A 225 -5.50 -21.22 22.59
CA GLU A 225 -4.29 -22.05 22.72
C GLU A 225 -3.21 -21.66 21.70
N GLU A 226 -3.60 -21.43 20.45
CA GLU A 226 -2.68 -20.93 19.40
C GLU A 226 -2.16 -19.54 19.70
N ALA A 227 -3.01 -18.65 20.24
CA ALA A 227 -2.62 -17.29 20.61
C ALA A 227 -1.57 -17.26 21.74
N GLU A 228 -1.74 -18.12 22.75
CA GLU A 228 -0.75 -18.26 23.83
C GLU A 228 0.56 -18.85 23.34
N THR A 229 0.48 -19.87 22.47
CA THR A 229 1.67 -20.49 21.88
C THR A 229 2.47 -19.49 21.06
N ASP A 230 1.78 -18.74 20.18
CA ASP A 230 2.41 -17.71 19.36
C ASP A 230 2.95 -16.55 20.19
N LEU A 231 2.29 -16.20 21.28
CA LEU A 231 2.80 -15.19 22.23
C LEU A 231 4.12 -15.63 22.86
N ARG A 232 4.21 -16.91 23.28
CA ARG A 232 5.46 -17.47 23.84
C ARG A 232 6.59 -17.46 22.81
N LEU A 233 6.30 -17.86 21.56
CA LEU A 233 7.27 -17.82 20.46
C LEU A 233 7.74 -16.38 20.17
N LEU A 234 6.84 -15.42 20.16
CA LEU A 234 7.18 -14.00 19.99
C LEU A 234 8.06 -13.49 21.14
N ARG A 235 7.75 -13.87 22.38
CA ARG A 235 8.57 -13.49 23.55
C ARG A 235 9.99 -14.02 23.41
N THR A 236 10.16 -15.30 23.08
CA THR A 236 11.48 -15.91 22.88
C THR A 236 12.27 -15.21 21.78
N SER A 237 11.63 -14.98 20.61
CA SER A 237 12.30 -14.34 19.49
C SER A 237 12.74 -12.90 19.79
N ILE A 238 11.93 -12.13 20.53
CA ILE A 238 12.28 -10.75 20.94
C ILE A 238 13.42 -10.75 21.96
N GLN A 239 13.43 -11.70 22.90
CA GLN A 239 14.52 -11.84 23.87
C GLN A 239 15.86 -12.20 23.19
N GLU A 240 15.83 -13.10 22.23
CA GLU A 240 17.01 -13.48 21.44
C GLU A 240 17.53 -12.31 20.59
N GLU A 241 16.65 -11.49 20.05
CA GLU A 241 17.00 -10.28 19.29
C GLU A 241 17.56 -9.17 20.18
N SER A 242 17.01 -9.00 21.38
CA SER A 242 17.44 -7.96 22.35
C SER A 242 18.90 -8.15 22.81
N GLY A 243 19.40 -9.38 22.75
CA GLY A 243 20.80 -9.70 23.03
C GLY A 243 21.75 -9.46 21.85
N LYS A 244 21.23 -9.23 20.67
CA LYS A 244 22.02 -9.11 19.43
C LYS A 244 21.74 -7.75 18.78
N HIS A 245 22.28 -6.67 19.33
CA HIS A 245 22.39 -5.41 18.62
C HIS A 245 23.40 -5.57 17.46
N ALA A 246 23.02 -6.33 16.43
CA ALA A 246 23.81 -6.37 15.21
C ALA A 246 23.67 -4.99 14.52
N SER A 247 24.76 -4.24 14.50
CA SER A 247 24.84 -3.04 13.66
C SER A 247 24.51 -3.44 12.21
N ILE A 248 23.80 -2.58 11.49
CA ILE A 248 23.52 -2.78 10.05
C ILE A 248 24.79 -3.18 9.30
N LYS A 249 25.92 -2.59 9.69
CA LYS A 249 27.24 -2.89 9.13
C LYS A 249 27.67 -4.34 9.39
N GLN A 250 27.37 -4.91 10.56
CA GLN A 250 27.64 -6.31 10.88
C GLN A 250 26.70 -7.27 10.15
N ALA A 251 25.42 -6.91 10.03
CA ALA A 251 24.44 -7.71 9.30
C ALA A 251 24.83 -7.83 7.81
N VAL A 252 25.19 -6.72 7.16
CA VAL A 252 25.63 -6.71 5.75
C VAL A 252 26.98 -7.42 5.54
N SER A 253 27.80 -7.57 6.57
CA SER A 253 29.07 -8.30 6.49
C SER A 253 28.90 -9.82 6.36
N HIS A 254 27.70 -10.36 6.65
CA HIS A 254 27.45 -11.79 6.47
C HIS A 254 27.13 -12.12 5.00
N PRO A 255 27.86 -13.06 4.36
CA PRO A 255 27.70 -13.35 2.94
C PRO A 255 26.28 -13.75 2.53
N TRP A 256 25.57 -14.49 3.39
CA TRP A 256 24.19 -14.90 3.11
C TRP A 256 23.19 -13.72 3.15
N VAL A 257 23.42 -12.72 4.01
CA VAL A 257 22.58 -11.51 4.05
C VAL A 257 22.81 -10.68 2.78
N LEU A 258 24.07 -10.56 2.36
CA LEU A 258 24.42 -9.86 1.13
C LEU A 258 23.80 -10.55 -0.10
N GLN A 259 23.82 -11.88 -0.16
CA GLN A 259 23.17 -12.64 -1.23
C GLN A 259 21.66 -12.37 -1.29
N ILE A 260 20.96 -12.36 -0.14
CA ILE A 260 19.52 -12.06 -0.08
C ILE A 260 19.25 -10.62 -0.55
N LEU A 261 20.07 -9.66 -0.12
CA LEU A 261 19.93 -8.26 -0.55
C LEU A 261 20.17 -8.12 -2.06
N ILE A 262 21.22 -8.71 -2.59
CA ILE A 262 21.50 -8.69 -4.04
C ILE A 262 20.36 -9.35 -4.81
N THR A 263 19.89 -10.51 -4.38
CA THR A 263 18.75 -11.20 -5.04
C THR A 263 17.50 -10.35 -5.02
N GLY A 264 17.18 -9.73 -3.88
CA GLY A 264 16.03 -8.83 -3.76
C GLY A 264 16.16 -7.60 -4.66
N CYS A 265 17.33 -6.98 -4.72
CA CYS A 265 17.61 -5.86 -5.63
C CYS A 265 17.48 -6.28 -7.10
N MET A 266 18.05 -7.43 -7.46
CA MET A 266 17.99 -7.94 -8.84
C MET A 266 16.54 -8.25 -9.26
N LEU A 267 15.74 -8.84 -8.38
CA LEU A 267 14.31 -9.06 -8.63
C LEU A 267 13.57 -7.74 -8.84
N GLY A 268 13.82 -6.74 -7.98
CA GLY A 268 13.20 -5.42 -8.11
C GLY A 268 13.60 -4.72 -9.42
N VAL A 269 14.88 -4.76 -9.77
CA VAL A 269 15.41 -4.23 -11.03
C VAL A 269 14.76 -4.95 -12.23
N THR A 270 14.74 -6.28 -12.22
CA THR A 270 14.13 -7.07 -13.29
C THR A 270 12.67 -6.75 -13.47
N GLN A 271 11.92 -6.59 -12.37
CA GLN A 271 10.51 -6.22 -12.40
C GLN A 271 10.27 -4.86 -13.08
N GLN A 272 11.13 -3.87 -12.81
CA GLN A 272 11.02 -2.55 -13.44
C GLN A 272 11.46 -2.57 -14.91
N PHE A 273 12.56 -3.27 -15.22
CA PHE A 273 13.03 -3.42 -16.60
C PHE A 273 12.14 -4.32 -17.48
N ALA A 274 11.25 -5.13 -16.89
CA ALA A 274 10.20 -5.84 -17.63
C ALA A 274 9.20 -4.90 -18.32
N GLY A 275 9.32 -3.60 -18.10
CA GLY A 275 8.58 -2.57 -18.85
C GLY A 275 7.10 -2.45 -18.47
N ILE A 276 6.69 -2.96 -17.30
CA ILE A 276 5.28 -2.93 -16.88
C ILE A 276 4.69 -1.50 -16.89
N ASN A 277 5.46 -0.51 -16.45
CA ASN A 277 5.03 0.88 -16.43
C ASN A 277 4.98 1.47 -17.87
N ALA A 278 5.92 1.11 -18.73
CA ALA A 278 5.90 1.50 -20.12
C ALA A 278 4.70 0.87 -20.86
N CYS A 279 4.45 -0.42 -20.64
CA CYS A 279 3.31 -1.12 -21.22
C CYS A 279 1.97 -0.47 -20.81
N LEU A 280 1.84 -0.06 -19.56
CA LEU A 280 0.64 0.64 -19.07
C LEU A 280 0.44 2.02 -19.71
N LEU A 281 1.51 2.73 -20.06
CA LEU A 281 1.45 4.00 -20.80
C LEU A 281 1.07 3.77 -22.26
N TYR A 282 1.73 2.82 -22.94
CA TYR A 282 1.45 2.50 -24.34
C TYR A 282 0.04 1.94 -24.57
N THR A 283 -0.58 1.31 -23.58
CA THR A 283 -1.93 0.77 -23.75
C THR A 283 -2.98 1.88 -23.84
N SER A 284 -2.76 3.05 -23.23
CA SER A 284 -3.64 4.20 -23.42
C SER A 284 -3.47 4.81 -24.80
N ASP A 285 -2.24 5.02 -25.28
CA ASP A 285 -1.97 5.57 -26.61
C ASP A 285 -2.50 4.67 -27.72
N ALA A 286 -2.32 3.35 -27.62
CA ALA A 286 -2.84 2.40 -28.62
C ALA A 286 -4.37 2.30 -28.64
N ALA A 287 -5.05 2.57 -27.55
CA ALA A 287 -6.50 2.66 -27.49
C ALA A 287 -7.02 3.92 -28.19
N ASP A 288 -6.29 5.02 -28.13
CA ASP A 288 -6.64 6.28 -28.78
C ASP A 288 -6.38 6.25 -30.28
N GLU A 289 -5.31 5.59 -30.75
CA GLU A 289 -5.04 5.41 -32.19
C GLU A 289 -6.01 4.42 -32.86
N GLY A 290 -6.63 3.52 -32.11
CA GLY A 290 -7.58 2.50 -32.62
C GLY A 290 -9.03 3.00 -32.74
N LEU A 291 -9.37 4.17 -32.28
CA LEU A 291 -10.70 4.79 -32.34
C LEU A 291 -10.75 5.97 -33.28
#